data_d155d340e8a4ef4a261d56f591b555c2
#
_entry.id   d155d340e8a4ef4a261d56f591b555c2
#
_cell.length_a   1.000
_cell.length_b   1.000
_cell.length_c   1.000
_cell.angle_alpha   90.00
_cell.angle_beta   90.00
_cell.angle_gamma   90.00
#
_symmetry.space_group_name_H-M   'P 1'
#
loop_
_entity.id
_entity.type
_entity.pdbx_description
1 polymer ?
#
loop_
_entity_poly.entity_id
_entity_poly.type
_entity_poly.pdbx_seq_one_letter_code
_entity_poly.pdbx_strand_id
1 'polypeptide(L)'
;MRLIFAGTPEVAVVALEKLIASNHEVVAVLTRPDAPKGRGRSLHPSPVAEVAKKYGIEILTPKTLKTATEDGIAVRARIAELAPDCVPVVAYGNLLPKDVLEMVPHGFINLHFSLLPRWRGAAPVQAAIIHGDLITGASTFRIDEGLDTGEVAKTIKEPIATSDTADDLLTRLAYRGGDLLVQTMDEIAAGTAVFKPQEGEATHISKISKNDARIIWTQPAAVIDRLIRGVTPAPGAWTELADQRFKIGPVKLVDSITLAPGSLHIEKKRVLVGTGDTAVELGSIQAPGKKMMPATDWARGLASTEGLMFQ
;
A
#
# COMPACT_ATOMS: atom_id res chain seq x y z
N MET A 1 -19.31 5.62 -19.77
CA MET A 1 -19.15 6.95 -19.11
C MET A 1 -17.82 7.57 -19.48
N ARG A 2 -17.72 8.89 -19.41
CA ARG A 2 -16.47 9.65 -19.45
C ARG A 2 -15.85 9.71 -18.06
N LEU A 3 -14.61 9.31 -17.93
CA LEU A 3 -13.92 9.19 -16.65
C LEU A 3 -12.65 10.04 -16.60
N ILE A 4 -12.38 10.65 -15.45
CA ILE A 4 -11.05 11.12 -15.10
C ILE A 4 -10.52 10.13 -14.04
N PHE A 5 -9.44 9.41 -14.33
CA PHE A 5 -8.86 8.50 -13.36
C PHE A 5 -7.90 9.25 -12.43
N ALA A 6 -8.10 9.16 -11.11
CA ALA A 6 -7.21 9.76 -10.12
C ALA A 6 -6.35 8.71 -9.44
N GLY A 7 -5.04 8.76 -9.63
CA GLY A 7 -4.11 7.79 -9.06
C GLY A 7 -2.66 8.19 -9.22
N THR A 8 -1.74 7.57 -8.47
CA THR A 8 -0.32 7.95 -8.51
C THR A 8 0.63 6.74 -8.59
N PRO A 9 0.64 5.77 -7.63
CA PRO A 9 1.64 4.70 -7.56
C PRO A 9 1.33 3.54 -8.51
N GLU A 10 2.25 2.59 -8.58
CA GLU A 10 2.17 1.38 -9.40
C GLU A 10 0.87 0.58 -9.18
N VAL A 11 0.40 0.49 -7.94
CA VAL A 11 -0.86 -0.20 -7.63
C VAL A 11 -2.08 0.40 -8.33
N ALA A 12 -2.05 1.70 -8.65
CA ALA A 12 -3.12 2.39 -9.37
C ALA A 12 -3.09 2.09 -10.88
N VAL A 13 -1.95 1.71 -11.42
CA VAL A 13 -1.77 1.39 -12.85
C VAL A 13 -2.67 0.23 -13.27
N VAL A 14 -2.75 -0.81 -12.46
CA VAL A 14 -3.59 -1.99 -12.75
C VAL A 14 -5.06 -1.60 -12.98
N ALA A 15 -5.60 -0.75 -12.10
CA ALA A 15 -6.99 -0.27 -12.23
C ALA A 15 -7.16 0.66 -13.45
N LEU A 16 -6.18 1.54 -13.71
CA LEU A 16 -6.20 2.41 -14.88
C LEU A 16 -6.23 1.60 -16.19
N GLU A 17 -5.35 0.60 -16.33
CA GLU A 17 -5.30 -0.24 -17.54
C GLU A 17 -6.59 -1.02 -17.76
N LYS A 18 -7.22 -1.53 -16.69
CA LYS A 18 -8.53 -2.18 -16.75
C LYS A 18 -9.64 -1.23 -17.20
N LEU A 19 -9.64 0.01 -16.70
CA LEU A 19 -10.61 1.04 -17.14
C LEU A 19 -10.38 1.44 -18.61
N ILE A 20 -9.15 1.58 -19.05
CA ILE A 20 -8.82 1.84 -20.47
C ILE A 20 -9.30 0.70 -21.37
N ALA A 21 -9.21 -0.54 -20.90
CA ALA A 21 -9.66 -1.73 -21.65
C ALA A 21 -11.17 -1.98 -21.57
N SER A 22 -11.92 -1.21 -20.76
CA SER A 22 -13.36 -1.35 -20.55
C SER A 22 -14.17 -0.56 -21.58
N ASN A 23 -15.50 -0.55 -21.43
CA ASN A 23 -16.43 0.24 -22.25
C ASN A 23 -16.49 1.73 -21.83
N HIS A 24 -15.66 2.17 -20.89
CA HIS A 24 -15.59 3.56 -20.45
C HIS A 24 -14.51 4.33 -21.22
N GLU A 25 -14.70 5.64 -21.34
CA GLU A 25 -13.72 6.54 -21.94
C GLU A 25 -12.91 7.24 -20.84
N VAL A 26 -11.63 6.91 -20.69
CA VAL A 26 -10.73 7.63 -19.78
C VAL A 26 -10.20 8.86 -20.52
N VAL A 27 -10.79 10.03 -20.26
CA VAL A 27 -10.48 11.29 -20.96
C VAL A 27 -9.24 11.98 -20.39
N ALA A 28 -8.93 11.79 -19.12
CA ALA A 28 -7.73 12.30 -18.48
C ALA A 28 -7.35 11.45 -17.27
N VAL A 29 -6.09 11.60 -16.85
CA VAL A 29 -5.64 11.14 -15.52
C VAL A 29 -5.31 12.33 -14.66
N LEU A 30 -5.64 12.21 -13.36
CA LEU A 30 -5.28 13.15 -12.31
C LEU A 30 -4.25 12.48 -11.41
N THR A 31 -3.02 12.96 -11.43
CA THR A 31 -1.91 12.34 -10.70
C THR A 31 -1.02 13.39 -10.05
N ARG A 32 -0.11 12.96 -9.18
CA ARG A 32 0.83 13.89 -8.57
C ARG A 32 1.90 14.35 -9.56
N PRO A 33 2.42 15.59 -9.38
CA PRO A 33 3.56 16.07 -10.16
C PRO A 33 4.76 15.14 -10.09
N ASP A 34 5.66 15.28 -11.08
CA ASP A 34 6.95 14.60 -11.11
C ASP A 34 7.70 14.73 -9.78
N ALA A 35 8.26 13.64 -9.33
CA ALA A 35 8.94 13.56 -8.04
C ALA A 35 10.39 13.08 -8.19
N PRO A 36 11.32 13.55 -7.31
CA PRO A 36 12.69 13.07 -7.31
C PRO A 36 12.77 11.55 -7.03
N LYS A 37 13.44 10.80 -7.92
CA LYS A 37 13.65 9.35 -7.78
C LYS A 37 15.13 8.99 -7.97
N GLY A 38 15.61 8.00 -7.22
CA GLY A 38 16.98 7.50 -7.32
C GLY A 38 18.04 8.39 -6.64
N ARG A 39 19.31 7.96 -6.75
CA ARG A 39 20.46 8.65 -6.12
C ARG A 39 20.74 10.04 -6.71
N GLY A 40 20.45 10.24 -8.00
CA GLY A 40 20.62 11.52 -8.71
C GLY A 40 19.48 12.52 -8.48
N ARG A 41 18.39 12.15 -7.78
CA ARG A 41 17.19 12.97 -7.53
C ARG A 41 16.61 13.62 -8.81
N SER A 42 16.79 12.99 -9.97
CA SER A 42 16.11 13.42 -11.20
C SER A 42 14.59 13.30 -11.05
N LEU A 43 13.87 14.25 -11.65
CA LEU A 43 12.41 14.23 -11.64
C LEU A 43 11.91 13.13 -12.57
N HIS A 44 10.98 12.33 -12.06
CA HIS A 44 10.33 11.27 -12.81
C HIS A 44 8.82 11.41 -12.70
N PRO A 45 8.08 11.14 -13.79
CA PRO A 45 6.63 11.08 -13.75
C PRO A 45 6.13 9.96 -12.83
N SER A 46 4.88 10.07 -12.41
CA SER A 46 4.23 8.99 -11.68
C SER A 46 4.00 7.78 -12.62
N PRO A 47 3.92 6.54 -12.10
CA PRO A 47 3.54 5.37 -12.89
C PRO A 47 2.24 5.57 -13.67
N VAL A 48 1.25 6.21 -13.09
CA VAL A 48 -0.01 6.56 -13.76
C VAL A 48 0.22 7.52 -14.94
N ALA A 49 1.09 8.53 -14.80
CA ALA A 49 1.42 9.45 -15.88
C ALA A 49 2.16 8.74 -17.02
N GLU A 50 3.05 7.80 -16.72
CA GLU A 50 3.75 7.00 -17.74
C GLU A 50 2.76 6.19 -18.60
N VAL A 51 1.78 5.54 -17.96
CA VAL A 51 0.73 4.80 -18.68
C VAL A 51 -0.16 5.73 -19.49
N ALA A 52 -0.62 6.84 -18.90
CA ALA A 52 -1.45 7.81 -19.62
C ALA A 52 -0.75 8.34 -20.87
N LYS A 53 0.53 8.65 -20.79
CA LYS A 53 1.35 9.06 -21.94
C LYS A 53 1.40 7.98 -23.03
N LYS A 54 1.54 6.70 -22.66
CA LYS A 54 1.56 5.57 -23.61
C LYS A 54 0.25 5.46 -24.40
N TYR A 55 -0.88 5.76 -23.74
CA TYR A 55 -2.21 5.69 -24.38
C TYR A 55 -2.69 7.02 -24.95
N GLY A 56 -1.90 8.09 -24.92
CA GLY A 56 -2.29 9.42 -25.42
C GLY A 56 -3.38 10.09 -24.59
N ILE A 57 -3.54 9.71 -23.33
CA ILE A 57 -4.52 10.27 -22.39
C ILE A 57 -3.96 11.56 -21.77
N GLU A 58 -4.80 12.58 -21.62
CA GLU A 58 -4.42 13.85 -21.01
C GLU A 58 -3.96 13.65 -19.55
N ILE A 59 -2.91 14.38 -19.15
CA ILE A 59 -2.31 14.24 -17.81
C ILE A 59 -2.45 15.55 -17.03
N LEU A 60 -3.17 15.51 -15.91
CA LEU A 60 -3.35 16.62 -14.99
C LEU A 60 -2.48 16.38 -13.74
N THR A 61 -1.52 17.27 -13.48
CA THR A 61 -0.56 17.11 -12.37
C THR A 61 -0.56 18.30 -11.39
N PRO A 62 -1.70 18.66 -10.80
CA PRO A 62 -1.73 19.76 -9.85
C PRO A 62 -1.01 19.40 -8.55
N LYS A 63 -0.31 20.37 -7.96
CA LYS A 63 0.25 20.23 -6.60
C LYS A 63 -0.86 20.17 -5.56
N THR A 64 -1.98 20.84 -5.82
CA THR A 64 -3.14 20.91 -4.94
C THR A 64 -4.40 21.20 -5.73
N LEU A 65 -5.57 20.83 -5.17
CA LEU A 65 -6.89 21.15 -5.72
C LEU A 65 -7.60 22.29 -4.94
N LYS A 66 -6.90 22.95 -4.03
CA LYS A 66 -7.50 24.05 -3.23
C LYS A 66 -7.86 25.26 -4.13
N THR A 67 -9.07 25.83 -3.92
CA THR A 67 -9.61 26.95 -4.70
C THR A 67 -8.77 28.22 -4.69
N ALA A 68 -8.00 28.44 -3.62
CA ALA A 68 -7.19 29.66 -3.46
C ALA A 68 -5.82 29.60 -4.15
N THR A 69 -5.55 28.61 -4.99
CA THR A 69 -4.27 28.41 -5.67
C THR A 69 -4.42 28.39 -7.17
N GLU A 70 -3.40 28.84 -7.92
CA GLU A 70 -3.40 28.79 -9.39
C GLU A 70 -3.61 27.35 -9.89
N ASP A 71 -2.89 26.38 -9.33
CA ASP A 71 -3.06 24.96 -9.66
C ASP A 71 -4.50 24.48 -9.44
N GLY A 72 -5.09 24.87 -8.30
CA GLY A 72 -6.46 24.47 -7.96
C GLY A 72 -7.49 25.10 -8.90
N ILE A 73 -7.33 26.37 -9.27
CA ILE A 73 -8.20 27.06 -10.24
C ILE A 73 -8.07 26.41 -11.61
N ALA A 74 -6.85 26.21 -12.10
CA ALA A 74 -6.62 25.66 -13.44
C ALA A 74 -7.15 24.22 -13.58
N VAL A 75 -6.88 23.34 -12.60
CA VAL A 75 -7.33 21.95 -12.67
C VAL A 75 -8.86 21.83 -12.57
N ARG A 76 -9.51 22.67 -11.77
CA ARG A 76 -10.98 22.69 -11.66
C ARG A 76 -11.63 23.15 -12.97
N ALA A 77 -11.11 24.20 -13.57
CA ALA A 77 -11.56 24.65 -14.90
C ALA A 77 -11.43 23.51 -15.92
N ARG A 78 -10.29 22.80 -15.90
CA ARG A 78 -10.07 21.69 -16.83
C ARG A 78 -10.98 20.49 -16.55
N ILE A 79 -11.25 20.14 -15.28
CA ILE A 79 -12.24 19.11 -14.94
C ILE A 79 -13.63 19.49 -15.45
N ALA A 80 -14.05 20.74 -15.30
CA ALA A 80 -15.33 21.23 -15.80
C ALA A 80 -15.43 21.17 -17.34
N GLU A 81 -14.37 21.53 -18.06
CA GLU A 81 -14.31 21.44 -19.52
C GLU A 81 -14.36 19.99 -20.03
N LEU A 82 -13.65 19.07 -19.34
CA LEU A 82 -13.66 17.65 -19.68
C LEU A 82 -15.00 16.98 -19.40
N ALA A 83 -15.80 17.57 -18.53
CA ALA A 83 -17.15 17.10 -18.14
C ALA A 83 -17.21 15.59 -17.88
N PRO A 84 -16.42 15.05 -16.90
CA PRO A 84 -16.47 13.63 -16.58
C PRO A 84 -17.78 13.28 -15.88
N ASP A 85 -18.29 12.07 -16.12
CA ASP A 85 -19.45 11.53 -15.42
C ASP A 85 -19.06 11.08 -14.00
N CYS A 86 -17.86 10.51 -13.84
CA CYS A 86 -17.34 9.95 -12.59
C CYS A 86 -15.81 10.03 -12.52
N VAL A 87 -15.24 10.05 -11.31
CA VAL A 87 -13.80 10.01 -11.08
C VAL A 87 -13.44 8.79 -10.23
N PRO A 88 -13.05 7.65 -10.84
CA PRO A 88 -12.44 6.55 -10.09
C PRO A 88 -11.08 6.95 -9.51
N VAL A 89 -10.86 6.61 -8.23
CA VAL A 89 -9.69 7.02 -7.44
C VAL A 89 -8.99 5.80 -6.88
N VAL A 90 -7.66 5.71 -7.09
CA VAL A 90 -6.82 4.67 -6.48
C VAL A 90 -5.51 5.30 -6.01
N ALA A 91 -5.34 5.43 -4.71
CA ALA A 91 -4.12 5.94 -4.08
C ALA A 91 -3.62 7.26 -4.73
N TYR A 92 -4.48 8.23 -4.93
CA TYR A 92 -4.13 9.53 -5.55
C TYR A 92 -3.14 10.34 -4.72
N GLY A 93 -3.35 10.38 -3.41
CA GLY A 93 -2.40 10.97 -2.46
C GLY A 93 -2.49 12.49 -2.26
N ASN A 94 -3.47 13.17 -2.85
CA ASN A 94 -3.83 14.55 -2.55
C ASN A 94 -5.21 14.61 -1.93
N LEU A 95 -5.43 15.66 -1.11
CA LEU A 95 -6.75 15.97 -0.58
C LEU A 95 -7.69 16.40 -1.71
N LEU A 96 -8.91 15.86 -1.68
CA LEU A 96 -10.02 16.26 -2.54
C LEU A 96 -10.97 17.15 -1.72
N PRO A 97 -10.97 18.48 -1.92
CA PRO A 97 -11.87 19.37 -1.21
C PRO A 97 -13.34 19.09 -1.56
N LYS A 98 -14.28 19.39 -0.65
CA LYS A 98 -15.71 19.16 -0.81
C LYS A 98 -16.25 19.69 -2.13
N ASP A 99 -15.95 20.92 -2.44
CA ASP A 99 -16.37 21.61 -3.66
C ASP A 99 -15.84 20.96 -4.96
N VAL A 100 -14.72 20.22 -4.89
CA VAL A 100 -14.25 19.38 -6.01
C VAL A 100 -15.08 18.10 -6.12
N LEU A 101 -15.40 17.47 -4.98
CA LEU A 101 -16.22 16.26 -4.95
C LEU A 101 -17.61 16.50 -5.57
N GLU A 102 -18.15 17.70 -5.41
CA GLU A 102 -19.46 18.13 -5.91
C GLU A 102 -19.46 18.53 -7.41
N MET A 103 -18.30 18.65 -8.05
CA MET A 103 -18.20 19.05 -9.47
C MET A 103 -18.62 17.95 -10.45
N VAL A 104 -18.65 16.69 -10.02
CA VAL A 104 -18.82 15.53 -10.91
C VAL A 104 -20.13 14.82 -10.60
N PRO A 105 -20.99 14.52 -11.60
CA PRO A 105 -22.33 14.00 -11.38
C PRO A 105 -22.41 12.74 -10.50
N HIS A 106 -21.55 11.75 -10.74
CA HIS A 106 -21.49 10.53 -9.94
C HIS A 106 -20.42 10.57 -8.85
N GLY A 107 -19.73 11.71 -8.69
CA GLY A 107 -18.72 11.94 -7.66
C GLY A 107 -17.41 11.20 -7.89
N PHE A 108 -16.70 10.99 -6.80
CA PHE A 108 -15.39 10.34 -6.74
C PHE A 108 -15.53 8.98 -6.06
N ILE A 109 -15.16 7.92 -6.75
CA ILE A 109 -15.28 6.54 -6.27
C ILE A 109 -13.90 5.99 -5.98
N ASN A 110 -13.58 5.78 -4.70
CA ASN A 110 -12.29 5.23 -4.30
C ASN A 110 -12.31 3.70 -4.27
N LEU A 111 -11.22 3.11 -4.74
CA LEU A 111 -10.87 1.71 -4.48
C LEU A 111 -9.95 1.67 -3.27
N HIS A 112 -10.45 1.15 -2.16
CA HIS A 112 -9.74 1.00 -0.90
C HIS A 112 -9.43 -0.47 -0.62
N PHE A 113 -8.20 -0.76 -0.19
CA PHE A 113 -7.73 -2.14 -0.03
C PHE A 113 -7.99 -2.69 1.38
N SER A 114 -9.24 -2.57 1.83
CA SER A 114 -9.77 -3.23 3.02
C SER A 114 -11.26 -3.51 2.91
N LEU A 115 -11.80 -4.26 3.85
CA LEU A 115 -13.24 -4.41 4.08
C LEU A 115 -13.71 -3.30 5.02
N LEU A 116 -14.07 -2.14 4.47
CA LEU A 116 -14.56 -1.00 5.24
C LEU A 116 -15.78 -1.38 6.11
N PRO A 117 -15.87 -0.87 7.35
CA PRO A 117 -15.09 0.22 7.95
C PRO A 117 -13.77 -0.17 8.61
N ARG A 118 -13.30 -1.43 8.43
CA ARG A 118 -12.02 -1.86 8.98
C ARG A 118 -10.86 -1.27 8.16
N TRP A 119 -9.83 -0.77 8.86
CA TRP A 119 -8.60 -0.21 8.32
C TRP A 119 -8.80 0.99 7.38
N ARG A 120 -9.62 1.98 7.80
CA ARG A 120 -9.64 3.30 7.14
C ARG A 120 -8.25 3.93 7.21
N GLY A 121 -7.82 4.63 6.16
CA GLY A 121 -6.57 5.39 6.12
C GLY A 121 -5.50 4.83 5.18
N ALA A 122 -4.22 5.10 5.45
CA ALA A 122 -3.17 5.07 4.44
C ALA A 122 -2.48 3.71 4.21
N ALA A 123 -2.67 2.72 5.10
CA ALA A 123 -1.91 1.47 5.06
C ALA A 123 -2.77 0.23 5.42
N PRO A 124 -3.95 0.04 4.80
CA PRO A 124 -4.90 -1.01 5.18
C PRO A 124 -4.35 -2.43 5.00
N VAL A 125 -3.60 -2.70 3.92
CA VAL A 125 -3.02 -4.01 3.62
C VAL A 125 -1.96 -4.39 4.66
N GLN A 126 -1.08 -3.44 4.98
CA GLN A 126 -0.07 -3.61 6.00
C GLN A 126 -0.71 -3.86 7.38
N ALA A 127 -1.75 -3.08 7.71
CA ALA A 127 -2.48 -3.23 8.96
C ALA A 127 -3.11 -4.62 9.10
N ALA A 128 -3.76 -5.13 8.08
CA ALA A 128 -4.38 -6.45 8.09
C ALA A 128 -3.37 -7.57 8.41
N ILE A 129 -2.18 -7.53 7.79
CA ILE A 129 -1.11 -8.51 8.05
C ILE A 129 -0.54 -8.35 9.47
N ILE A 130 -0.17 -7.13 9.85
CA ILE A 130 0.47 -6.85 11.17
C ILE A 130 -0.44 -7.28 12.33
N HIS A 131 -1.75 -7.02 12.20
CA HIS A 131 -2.72 -7.36 13.25
C HIS A 131 -3.22 -8.81 13.18
N GLY A 132 -2.79 -9.58 12.17
CA GLY A 132 -3.08 -11.01 12.06
C GLY A 132 -4.50 -11.30 11.56
N ASP A 133 -5.07 -10.43 10.75
CA ASP A 133 -6.32 -10.72 10.07
C ASP A 133 -6.15 -11.95 9.16
N LEU A 134 -7.12 -12.83 9.15
CA LEU A 134 -7.13 -14.01 8.26
C LEU A 134 -7.73 -13.69 6.89
N ILE A 135 -8.58 -12.67 6.84
CA ILE A 135 -9.29 -12.22 5.65
C ILE A 135 -9.25 -10.69 5.62
N THR A 136 -8.97 -10.16 4.46
CA THR A 136 -9.12 -8.74 4.11
C THR A 136 -9.93 -8.63 2.82
N GLY A 137 -9.76 -7.55 2.07
CA GLY A 137 -10.43 -7.37 0.80
C GLY A 137 -10.19 -6.02 0.16
N ALA A 138 -11.07 -5.67 -0.74
CA ALA A 138 -11.15 -4.33 -1.30
C ALA A 138 -12.61 -3.86 -1.31
N SER A 139 -12.78 -2.56 -1.16
CA SER A 139 -14.10 -1.89 -1.18
C SER A 139 -14.06 -0.73 -2.17
N THR A 140 -15.08 -0.58 -3.00
CA THR A 140 -15.34 0.65 -3.73
C THR A 140 -16.35 1.48 -2.96
N PHE A 141 -16.06 2.75 -2.73
CA PHE A 141 -16.92 3.64 -1.98
C PHE A 141 -16.91 5.06 -2.53
N ARG A 142 -17.99 5.83 -2.31
CA ARG A 142 -18.05 7.25 -2.67
C ARG A 142 -17.25 8.06 -1.67
N ILE A 143 -16.30 8.88 -2.14
CA ILE A 143 -15.53 9.76 -1.26
C ILE A 143 -16.44 10.87 -0.73
N ASP A 144 -16.39 11.08 0.57
CA ASP A 144 -17.00 12.19 1.31
C ASP A 144 -15.95 13.04 2.04
N GLU A 145 -16.37 13.93 2.95
CA GLU A 145 -15.46 14.80 3.70
C GLU A 145 -14.64 14.05 4.76
N GLY A 146 -15.07 12.84 5.17
CA GLY A 146 -14.39 12.03 6.18
C GLY A 146 -13.26 11.18 5.59
N LEU A 147 -12.42 10.65 6.47
CA LEU A 147 -11.36 9.72 6.07
C LEU A 147 -11.97 8.33 5.82
N ASP A 148 -12.16 7.98 4.55
CA ASP A 148 -12.71 6.71 4.09
C ASP A 148 -14.05 6.34 4.74
N THR A 149 -14.93 7.35 4.97
CA THR A 149 -16.22 7.21 5.67
C THR A 149 -17.41 7.02 4.76
N GLY A 150 -17.27 7.32 3.48
CA GLY A 150 -18.38 7.34 2.55
C GLY A 150 -19.04 5.98 2.31
N GLU A 151 -20.21 6.02 1.66
CA GLU A 151 -21.02 4.84 1.38
C GLU A 151 -20.32 3.87 0.43
N VAL A 152 -20.36 2.59 0.77
CA VAL A 152 -19.74 1.49 0.00
C VAL A 152 -20.69 1.02 -1.10
N ALA A 153 -20.17 0.93 -2.32
CA ALA A 153 -20.87 0.33 -3.45
C ALA A 153 -20.70 -1.19 -3.48
N LYS A 154 -19.45 -1.66 -3.41
CA LYS A 154 -19.11 -3.09 -3.54
C LYS A 154 -17.92 -3.46 -2.66
N THR A 155 -17.85 -4.75 -2.32
CA THR A 155 -16.69 -5.34 -1.63
C THR A 155 -16.33 -6.68 -2.23
N ILE A 156 -15.03 -7.02 -2.15
CA ILE A 156 -14.53 -8.40 -2.37
C ILE A 156 -13.72 -8.84 -1.16
N LYS A 157 -13.81 -10.11 -0.81
CA LYS A 157 -13.00 -10.74 0.24
C LYS A 157 -11.77 -11.41 -0.35
N GLU A 158 -10.65 -11.34 0.37
CA GLU A 158 -9.37 -11.95 0.02
C GLU A 158 -8.76 -12.62 1.25
N PRO A 159 -8.49 -13.94 1.22
CA PRO A 159 -7.73 -14.61 2.27
C PRO A 159 -6.30 -14.09 2.33
N ILE A 160 -5.75 -13.96 3.54
CA ILE A 160 -4.34 -13.63 3.77
C ILE A 160 -3.60 -14.94 4.02
N ALA A 161 -2.68 -15.30 3.12
CA ALA A 161 -1.84 -16.48 3.31
C ALA A 161 -0.79 -16.22 4.39
N THR A 162 -0.39 -17.28 5.10
CA THR A 162 0.61 -17.20 6.18
C THR A 162 1.98 -16.72 5.71
N SER A 163 2.27 -16.83 4.41
CA SER A 163 3.51 -16.36 3.76
C SER A 163 3.39 -15.01 3.08
N ASP A 164 2.19 -14.44 2.99
CA ASP A 164 2.00 -13.16 2.28
C ASP A 164 2.79 -12.03 2.92
N THR A 165 3.55 -11.34 2.11
CA THR A 165 4.02 -9.98 2.40
C THR A 165 2.96 -8.95 2.01
N ALA A 166 3.15 -7.71 2.45
CA ALA A 166 2.26 -6.62 2.03
C ALA A 166 2.26 -6.44 0.49
N ASP A 167 3.38 -6.70 -0.17
CA ASP A 167 3.49 -6.61 -1.63
C ASP A 167 2.71 -7.72 -2.35
N ASP A 168 2.81 -8.96 -1.87
CA ASP A 168 2.08 -10.11 -2.43
C ASP A 168 0.56 -9.87 -2.34
N LEU A 169 0.09 -9.49 -1.15
CA LEU A 169 -1.32 -9.26 -0.89
C LEU A 169 -1.85 -8.04 -1.66
N LEU A 170 -1.09 -6.93 -1.67
CA LEU A 170 -1.47 -5.72 -2.40
C LEU A 170 -1.54 -5.97 -3.91
N THR A 171 -0.61 -6.77 -4.45
CA THR A 171 -0.62 -7.16 -5.86
C THR A 171 -1.90 -7.90 -6.21
N ARG A 172 -2.29 -8.93 -5.44
CA ARG A 172 -3.55 -9.66 -5.67
C ARG A 172 -4.78 -8.75 -5.56
N LEU A 173 -4.80 -7.89 -4.54
CA LEU A 173 -5.90 -6.94 -4.32
C LEU A 173 -5.96 -5.88 -5.43
N ALA A 174 -4.85 -5.45 -6.01
CA ALA A 174 -4.83 -4.51 -7.13
C ALA A 174 -5.53 -5.09 -8.36
N TYR A 175 -5.24 -6.35 -8.72
CA TYR A 175 -5.90 -7.01 -9.86
C TYR A 175 -7.39 -7.22 -9.61
N ARG A 176 -7.77 -7.82 -8.48
CA ARG A 176 -9.17 -8.09 -8.15
C ARG A 176 -9.96 -6.82 -7.86
N GLY A 177 -9.34 -5.85 -7.19
CA GLY A 177 -9.93 -4.54 -6.93
C GLY A 177 -10.12 -3.71 -8.20
N GLY A 178 -9.20 -3.83 -9.17
CA GLY A 178 -9.37 -3.23 -10.49
C GLY A 178 -10.61 -3.76 -11.21
N ASP A 179 -10.87 -5.07 -11.18
CA ASP A 179 -12.10 -5.65 -11.72
C ASP A 179 -13.35 -5.15 -10.97
N LEU A 180 -13.27 -5.08 -9.63
CA LEU A 180 -14.33 -4.54 -8.80
C LEU A 180 -14.65 -3.08 -9.14
N LEU A 181 -13.62 -2.27 -9.42
CA LEU A 181 -13.79 -0.87 -9.79
C LEU A 181 -14.47 -0.73 -11.17
N VAL A 182 -14.07 -1.52 -12.16
CA VAL A 182 -14.75 -1.56 -13.47
C VAL A 182 -16.22 -1.94 -13.31
N GLN A 183 -16.54 -3.01 -12.57
CA GLN A 183 -17.92 -3.41 -12.28
C GLN A 183 -18.71 -2.29 -11.59
N THR A 184 -18.07 -1.56 -10.67
CA THR A 184 -18.72 -0.41 -10.00
C THR A 184 -19.04 0.70 -11.01
N MET A 185 -18.11 0.99 -11.93
CA MET A 185 -18.35 1.98 -13.00
C MET A 185 -19.47 1.54 -13.95
N ASP A 186 -19.50 0.26 -14.32
CA ASP A 186 -20.58 -0.31 -15.16
C ASP A 186 -21.95 -0.16 -14.49
N GLU A 187 -22.07 -0.46 -13.20
CA GLU A 187 -23.31 -0.31 -12.45
C GLU A 187 -23.75 1.15 -12.28
N ILE A 188 -22.80 2.06 -12.08
CA ILE A 188 -23.08 3.49 -12.04
C ILE A 188 -23.60 3.95 -13.42
N ALA A 189 -22.96 3.51 -14.51
CA ALA A 189 -23.39 3.83 -15.87
C ALA A 189 -24.79 3.31 -16.20
N ALA A 190 -25.14 2.13 -15.69
CA ALA A 190 -26.44 1.51 -15.86
C ALA A 190 -27.53 2.08 -14.92
N GLY A 191 -27.15 2.93 -13.94
CA GLY A 191 -28.07 3.43 -12.92
C GLY A 191 -28.52 2.37 -11.92
N THR A 192 -27.75 1.26 -11.79
CA THR A 192 -28.09 0.12 -10.89
C THR A 192 -27.18 0.05 -9.66
N ALA A 193 -26.17 0.91 -9.55
CA ALA A 193 -25.29 0.96 -8.39
C ALA A 193 -26.06 1.30 -7.10
N VAL A 194 -25.82 0.49 -6.06
CA VAL A 194 -26.41 0.70 -4.74
C VAL A 194 -25.32 1.02 -3.75
N PHE A 195 -25.38 2.22 -3.17
CA PHE A 195 -24.48 2.67 -2.14
C PHE A 195 -25.11 2.45 -0.77
N LYS A 196 -24.35 1.90 0.18
CA LYS A 196 -24.80 1.61 1.54
C LYS A 196 -23.86 2.23 2.57
N PRO A 197 -24.39 2.79 3.66
CA PRO A 197 -23.57 3.20 4.79
C PRO A 197 -22.67 2.06 5.27
N GLN A 198 -21.50 2.41 5.76
CA GLN A 198 -20.59 1.42 6.37
C GLN A 198 -21.17 0.97 7.72
N GLU A 199 -21.17 -0.34 7.97
CA GLU A 199 -21.68 -0.94 9.20
C GLU A 199 -20.57 -1.62 9.99
N GLY A 200 -20.62 -1.56 11.33
CA GLY A 200 -19.65 -2.16 12.23
C GLY A 200 -18.66 -1.16 12.84
N GLU A 201 -17.70 -1.68 13.61
CA GLU A 201 -16.67 -0.89 14.28
C GLU A 201 -15.60 -0.44 13.30
N ALA A 202 -15.39 0.87 13.23
CA ALA A 202 -14.35 1.45 12.38
C ALA A 202 -12.97 1.37 13.06
N THR A 203 -11.98 0.90 12.32
CA THR A 203 -10.58 0.96 12.73
C THR A 203 -9.78 1.84 11.76
N HIS A 204 -8.71 2.45 12.26
CA HIS A 204 -7.92 3.42 11.50
C HIS A 204 -6.45 3.03 11.49
N ILE A 205 -5.79 3.32 10.39
CA ILE A 205 -4.34 3.13 10.25
C ILE A 205 -3.70 4.32 9.55
N SER A 206 -2.72 4.91 10.20
CA SER A 206 -1.87 5.93 9.62
C SER A 206 -0.84 5.32 8.68
N LYS A 207 -0.14 6.17 7.93
CA LYS A 207 1.02 5.73 7.14
C LYS A 207 2.08 5.14 8.07
N ILE A 208 2.51 3.92 7.77
CA ILE A 208 3.57 3.24 8.52
C ILE A 208 4.90 3.96 8.27
N SER A 209 5.51 4.39 9.36
CA SER A 209 6.82 5.05 9.36
C SER A 209 7.97 4.03 9.44
N LYS A 210 9.21 4.53 9.28
CA LYS A 210 10.39 3.69 9.51
C LYS A 210 10.50 3.22 10.95
N ASN A 211 10.05 4.02 11.92
CA ASN A 211 10.11 3.65 13.32
C ASN A 211 9.14 2.53 13.66
N ASP A 212 7.97 2.52 13.06
CA ASP A 212 6.96 1.46 13.24
C ASP A 212 7.44 0.10 12.70
N ALA A 213 8.46 0.10 11.83
CA ALA A 213 9.06 -1.10 11.26
C ALA A 213 10.27 -1.63 12.07
N ARG A 214 10.57 -1.06 13.23
CA ARG A 214 11.61 -1.58 14.13
C ARG A 214 11.13 -2.89 14.75
N ILE A 215 11.97 -3.92 14.69
CA ILE A 215 11.69 -5.20 15.33
C ILE A 215 11.96 -5.07 16.83
N ILE A 216 10.99 -5.50 17.64
CA ILE A 216 11.10 -5.60 19.09
C ILE A 216 11.22 -7.09 19.43
N TRP A 217 12.44 -7.55 19.62
CA TRP A 217 12.74 -8.98 19.78
C TRP A 217 12.12 -9.63 21.04
N THR A 218 11.68 -8.84 22.00
CA THR A 218 10.93 -9.34 23.18
C THR A 218 9.47 -9.68 22.88
N GLN A 219 8.98 -9.38 21.67
CA GLN A 219 7.65 -9.80 21.22
C GLN A 219 7.66 -11.28 20.80
N PRO A 220 6.49 -11.96 20.82
CA PRO A 220 6.36 -13.33 20.30
C PRO A 220 6.78 -13.45 18.82
N ALA A 221 7.33 -14.59 18.44
CA ALA A 221 7.80 -14.88 17.09
C ALA A 221 6.72 -14.60 16.02
N ALA A 222 5.47 -14.97 16.28
CA ALA A 222 4.36 -14.73 15.38
C ALA A 222 4.04 -13.22 15.18
N VAL A 223 4.26 -12.39 16.19
CA VAL A 223 4.09 -10.92 16.09
C VAL A 223 5.22 -10.32 15.25
N ILE A 224 6.45 -10.76 15.47
CA ILE A 224 7.62 -10.34 14.71
C ILE A 224 7.48 -10.74 13.23
N ASP A 225 7.06 -11.97 12.93
CA ASP A 225 6.82 -12.44 11.57
C ASP A 225 5.78 -11.56 10.85
N ARG A 226 4.63 -11.30 11.48
CA ARG A 226 3.59 -10.43 10.91
C ARG A 226 4.09 -9.01 10.66
N LEU A 227 4.85 -8.43 11.60
CA LEU A 227 5.46 -7.11 11.40
C LEU A 227 6.37 -7.13 10.16
N ILE A 228 7.30 -8.09 10.08
CA ILE A 228 8.25 -8.18 8.95
C ILE A 228 7.50 -8.31 7.62
N ARG A 229 6.52 -9.21 7.53
CA ARG A 229 5.71 -9.40 6.32
C ARG A 229 4.90 -8.16 5.98
N GLY A 230 4.25 -7.54 6.96
CA GLY A 230 3.40 -6.36 6.79
C GLY A 230 4.16 -5.11 6.35
N VAL A 231 5.47 -5.01 6.60
CA VAL A 231 6.28 -3.88 6.17
C VAL A 231 7.23 -4.21 5.01
N THR A 232 7.13 -5.39 4.43
CA THR A 232 7.93 -5.81 3.26
C THR A 232 7.19 -5.48 1.97
N PRO A 233 7.85 -4.81 0.97
CA PRO A 233 9.26 -4.40 0.94
C PRO A 233 9.52 -3.02 1.57
N ALA A 234 8.48 -2.24 1.86
CA ALA A 234 8.60 -0.85 2.33
C ALA A 234 7.69 -0.58 3.55
N PRO A 235 8.24 0.08 4.59
CA PRO A 235 9.60 0.63 4.71
C PRO A 235 10.71 -0.41 4.89
N GLY A 236 10.36 -1.67 5.13
CA GLY A 236 11.23 -2.80 5.44
C GLY A 236 11.54 -2.88 6.93
N ALA A 237 11.33 -4.06 7.53
CA ALA A 237 11.63 -4.32 8.93
C ALA A 237 13.12 -4.16 9.21
N TRP A 238 13.47 -3.66 10.38
CA TRP A 238 14.86 -3.42 10.74
C TRP A 238 15.13 -3.61 12.23
N THR A 239 16.39 -3.84 12.52
CA THR A 239 16.95 -3.98 13.84
C THR A 239 18.34 -3.36 13.91
N GLU A 240 18.98 -3.33 15.06
CA GLU A 240 20.33 -2.84 15.24
C GLU A 240 21.27 -3.95 15.74
N LEU A 241 22.50 -3.96 15.25
CA LEU A 241 23.59 -4.76 15.73
C LEU A 241 24.84 -3.87 15.81
N ALA A 242 25.43 -3.73 17.00
CA ALA A 242 26.57 -2.85 17.26
C ALA A 242 26.34 -1.42 16.69
N ASP A 243 25.19 -0.80 17.06
CA ASP A 243 24.78 0.55 16.63
C ASP A 243 24.62 0.74 15.12
N GLN A 244 24.55 -0.34 14.38
CA GLN A 244 24.34 -0.32 12.93
C GLN A 244 22.98 -0.92 12.58
N ARG A 245 22.27 -0.26 11.65
CA ARG A 245 20.94 -0.71 11.21
C ARG A 245 21.04 -1.78 10.15
N PHE A 246 20.38 -2.90 10.42
CA PHE A 246 20.17 -4.00 9.48
C PHE A 246 18.70 -4.10 9.09
N LYS A 247 18.41 -4.35 7.81
CA LYS A 247 17.06 -4.73 7.39
C LYS A 247 16.92 -6.24 7.41
N ILE A 248 15.75 -6.69 7.83
CA ILE A 248 15.40 -8.11 7.92
C ILE A 248 14.27 -8.39 6.93
N GLY A 249 14.49 -9.37 6.05
CA GLY A 249 13.46 -9.91 5.16
C GLY A 249 12.61 -10.99 5.85
N PRO A 250 11.62 -11.57 5.14
CA PRO A 250 10.74 -12.59 5.68
C PRO A 250 11.49 -13.70 6.41
N VAL A 251 10.93 -14.14 7.53
CA VAL A 251 11.49 -15.15 8.44
C VAL A 251 10.66 -16.42 8.42
N LYS A 252 11.17 -17.50 9.07
CA LYS A 252 10.40 -18.70 9.37
C LYS A 252 10.29 -18.87 10.88
N LEU A 253 9.11 -19.24 11.35
CA LEU A 253 8.87 -19.56 12.74
C LEU A 253 9.57 -20.89 13.11
N VAL A 254 10.16 -20.95 14.29
CA VAL A 254 10.88 -22.14 14.81
C VAL A 254 10.42 -22.42 16.23
N ASP A 255 9.38 -23.23 16.38
CA ASP A 255 8.69 -23.48 17.65
C ASP A 255 9.49 -24.35 18.62
N SER A 256 10.48 -25.11 18.13
CA SER A 256 11.23 -26.12 18.92
C SER A 256 12.49 -25.55 19.61
N ILE A 257 12.79 -24.27 19.42
CA ILE A 257 14.01 -23.64 19.96
C ILE A 257 13.64 -22.36 20.69
N THR A 258 14.13 -22.25 21.92
CA THR A 258 14.02 -21.03 22.74
C THR A 258 15.40 -20.42 22.92
N LEU A 259 15.55 -19.16 22.56
CA LEU A 259 16.77 -18.36 22.69
C LEU A 259 16.43 -17.06 23.44
N ALA A 260 17.39 -16.44 24.08
CA ALA A 260 17.19 -15.11 24.64
C ALA A 260 16.80 -14.10 23.54
N PRO A 261 15.83 -13.20 23.79
CA PRO A 261 15.37 -12.24 22.78
C PRO A 261 16.51 -11.45 22.15
N GLY A 262 16.56 -11.42 20.81
CA GLY A 262 17.61 -10.75 20.04
C GLY A 262 18.91 -11.53 19.89
N SER A 263 19.17 -12.59 20.70
CA SER A 263 20.40 -13.38 20.58
C SER A 263 20.44 -14.13 19.25
N LEU A 264 21.59 -14.08 18.58
CA LEU A 264 21.84 -14.82 17.34
C LEU A 264 22.44 -16.18 17.64
N HIS A 265 21.89 -17.21 17.01
CA HIS A 265 22.47 -18.55 16.99
C HIS A 265 22.74 -18.96 15.55
N ILE A 266 24.03 -19.01 15.19
CA ILE A 266 24.47 -19.21 13.80
C ILE A 266 24.89 -20.65 13.63
N GLU A 267 24.17 -21.36 12.76
CA GLU A 267 24.49 -22.72 12.36
C GLU A 267 25.01 -22.73 10.89
N LYS A 268 25.57 -23.85 10.47
CA LYS A 268 26.11 -23.99 9.10
C LYS A 268 25.09 -23.64 7.99
N LYS A 269 23.79 -23.94 8.21
CA LYS A 269 22.76 -23.83 7.18
C LYS A 269 21.64 -22.82 7.51
N ARG A 270 21.62 -22.26 8.69
CA ARG A 270 20.58 -21.32 9.15
C ARG A 270 21.10 -20.34 10.19
N VAL A 271 20.44 -19.22 10.29
CA VAL A 271 20.68 -18.19 11.30
C VAL A 271 19.40 -18.01 12.07
N LEU A 272 19.45 -18.28 13.36
CA LEU A 272 18.30 -18.13 14.27
C LEU A 272 18.45 -16.88 15.12
N VAL A 273 17.31 -16.29 15.47
CA VAL A 273 17.23 -15.16 16.39
C VAL A 273 16.18 -15.46 17.45
N GLY A 274 16.52 -15.27 18.71
CA GLY A 274 15.60 -15.42 19.82
C GLY A 274 14.51 -14.37 19.82
N THR A 275 13.32 -14.76 20.24
CA THR A 275 12.15 -13.90 20.38
C THR A 275 11.61 -13.96 21.82
N GLY A 276 10.48 -13.34 22.11
CA GLY A 276 9.87 -13.35 23.43
C GLY A 276 9.38 -14.72 23.91
N ASP A 277 9.20 -15.67 23.01
CA ASP A 277 8.66 -17.01 23.28
C ASP A 277 9.52 -18.15 22.70
N THR A 278 9.94 -18.03 21.44
CA THR A 278 10.66 -19.08 20.72
C THR A 278 11.82 -18.49 19.91
N ALA A 279 12.02 -18.90 18.66
CA ALA A 279 12.99 -18.31 17.74
C ALA A 279 12.41 -18.14 16.34
N VAL A 280 13.07 -17.31 15.54
CA VAL A 280 12.83 -17.21 14.10
C VAL A 280 14.10 -17.53 13.31
N GLU A 281 13.94 -18.17 12.16
CA GLU A 281 15.02 -18.36 11.18
C GLU A 281 15.01 -17.19 10.19
N LEU A 282 16.12 -16.50 10.07
CA LEU A 282 16.27 -15.40 9.12
C LEU A 282 16.37 -15.95 7.69
N GLY A 283 15.51 -15.46 6.78
CA GLY A 283 15.64 -15.74 5.35
C GLY A 283 16.70 -14.88 4.69
N SER A 284 16.55 -13.56 4.82
CA SER A 284 17.48 -12.58 4.22
C SER A 284 17.73 -11.40 5.14
N ILE A 285 18.90 -10.77 4.95
CA ILE A 285 19.36 -9.63 5.74
C ILE A 285 20.08 -8.63 4.84
N GLN A 286 19.94 -7.34 5.17
CA GLN A 286 20.70 -6.28 4.51
C GLN A 286 21.53 -5.52 5.54
N ALA A 287 22.85 -5.71 5.50
CA ALA A 287 23.79 -4.92 6.28
C ALA A 287 23.93 -3.49 5.72
N PRO A 288 24.41 -2.53 6.53
CA PRO A 288 24.59 -1.14 6.11
C PRO A 288 25.42 -1.03 4.83
N GLY A 289 24.89 -0.28 3.85
CA GLY A 289 25.58 -0.07 2.55
C GLY A 289 25.65 -1.28 1.62
N LYS A 290 25.11 -2.43 2.01
CA LYS A 290 25.08 -3.65 1.18
C LYS A 290 23.70 -3.87 0.53
N LYS A 291 23.62 -4.81 -0.39
CA LYS A 291 22.36 -5.34 -0.92
C LYS A 291 21.78 -6.40 0.03
N MET A 292 20.49 -6.64 -0.06
CA MET A 292 19.84 -7.78 0.60
C MET A 292 20.51 -9.08 0.12
N MET A 293 20.79 -10.00 1.06
CA MET A 293 21.44 -11.28 0.79
C MET A 293 20.88 -12.37 1.72
N PRO A 294 21.06 -13.66 1.43
CA PRO A 294 20.72 -14.73 2.35
C PRO A 294 21.43 -14.53 3.70
N ALA A 295 20.73 -14.78 4.81
CA ALA A 295 21.27 -14.58 6.16
C ALA A 295 22.50 -15.48 6.42
N THR A 296 22.54 -16.68 5.83
CA THR A 296 23.69 -17.59 5.90
C THR A 296 24.93 -17.05 5.20
N ASP A 297 24.76 -16.28 4.12
CA ASP A 297 25.88 -15.67 3.40
C ASP A 297 26.47 -14.51 4.19
N TRP A 298 25.61 -13.70 4.79
CA TRP A 298 26.01 -12.65 5.72
C TRP A 298 26.79 -13.24 6.90
N ALA A 299 26.25 -14.30 7.52
CA ALA A 299 26.86 -14.93 8.69
C ALA A 299 28.27 -15.49 8.42
N ARG A 300 28.52 -16.02 7.23
CA ARG A 300 29.87 -16.49 6.81
C ARG A 300 30.91 -15.36 6.74
N GLY A 301 30.48 -14.14 6.59
CA GLY A 301 31.36 -12.96 6.55
C GLY A 301 31.65 -12.33 7.92
N LEU A 302 31.13 -12.89 9.02
CA LEU A 302 31.35 -12.36 10.36
C LEU A 302 32.71 -12.82 10.92
N ALA A 303 33.42 -11.91 11.58
CA ALA A 303 34.71 -12.21 12.22
C ALA A 303 34.53 -13.07 13.50
N SER A 304 33.41 -12.91 14.20
CA SER A 304 33.00 -13.71 15.36
C SER A 304 31.49 -13.90 15.34
N THR A 305 31.06 -15.05 15.82
CA THR A 305 29.64 -15.38 15.95
C THR A 305 29.16 -15.45 17.39
N GLU A 306 30.07 -15.27 18.36
CA GLU A 306 29.77 -15.37 19.78
C GLU A 306 29.24 -14.03 20.33
N GLY A 307 28.19 -14.12 21.17
CA GLY A 307 27.63 -12.98 21.91
C GLY A 307 26.93 -11.93 21.04
N LEU A 308 26.66 -12.23 19.76
CA LEU A 308 25.92 -11.32 18.91
C LEU A 308 24.46 -11.19 19.33
N MET A 309 23.98 -9.96 19.44
CA MET A 309 22.60 -9.67 19.86
C MET A 309 22.04 -8.49 19.07
N PHE A 310 20.90 -8.67 18.44
CA PHE A 310 20.08 -7.61 17.86
C PHE A 310 19.35 -6.83 18.97
N GLN A 311 19.17 -5.52 18.72
CA GLN A 311 18.52 -4.58 19.64
C GLN A 311 17.23 -4.00 19.04
#